data_86b4991bc2b92c4d5fa04863dceba628
#
_entry.id   86b4991bc2b92c4d5fa04863dceba628
#
_cell.length_a   1.000
_cell.length_b   1.000
_cell.length_c   1.000
_cell.angle_alpha   90.00
_cell.angle_beta   90.00
_cell.angle_gamma   90.00
#
_symmetry.space_group_name_H-M   'P 1'
#
loop_
_entity.id
_entity.type
_entity.pdbx_description
1 polymer ?
#
loop_
_entity_poly.entity_id
_entity_poly.type
_entity_poly.pdbx_seq_one_letter_code
_entity_poly.pdbx_strand_id
1 'polypeptide(L)'
;MPHSIIHRGLAKKKFKENTLSAFRYCFNQKFGIETDLHVTKDNKIICFHDFNLKRKFKVNKLIKNLSFNEINKIAKNYGYYIPELKELINISKNRHYLMLEVKASFSKVNLLQLINQTKKLKYFSITSFNENNIKNIYKLKKKINLGLCFASTSSIEKIIRKSKLKHIKILVMEKKFLSKKKLNVIRKPIYFYTAKNKEIRNKYKDKNLIFENL
;
A
#
# COMPACT_ATOMS: atom_id res chain seq x y z
N MET A 1 -5.86 9.29 -16.68
CA MET A 1 -5.14 10.32 -15.90
C MET A 1 -4.32 9.64 -14.83
N PRO A 2 -3.12 10.12 -14.50
CA PRO A 2 -2.34 9.56 -13.40
C PRO A 2 -3.13 9.70 -12.10
N HIS A 3 -3.27 8.61 -11.36
CA HIS A 3 -3.95 8.66 -10.07
C HIS A 3 -3.07 9.39 -9.04
N SER A 4 -3.59 10.45 -8.46
CA SER A 4 -2.94 11.08 -7.31
C SER A 4 -3.20 10.23 -6.07
N ILE A 5 -2.16 9.55 -5.60
CA ILE A 5 -2.23 8.60 -4.48
C ILE A 5 -1.45 9.17 -3.29
N ILE A 6 -2.08 9.22 -2.13
CA ILE A 6 -1.43 9.66 -0.89
C ILE A 6 -0.88 8.45 -0.14
N HIS A 7 0.42 8.48 0.15
CA HIS A 7 1.12 7.47 0.93
C HIS A 7 0.59 7.44 2.37
N ARG A 8 0.03 6.30 2.80
CA ARG A 8 -0.51 6.08 4.16
C ARG A 8 -1.50 7.14 4.65
N GLY A 9 -2.17 7.85 3.73
CA GLY A 9 -3.07 8.96 4.09
C GLY A 9 -2.38 10.24 4.58
N LEU A 10 -1.06 10.35 4.47
CA LEU A 10 -0.27 11.51 4.94
C LEU A 10 -0.39 12.73 4.01
N ALA A 11 -1.60 13.23 3.78
CA ALA A 11 -1.84 14.43 2.99
C ALA A 11 -1.27 15.70 3.61
N LYS A 12 -1.19 15.77 4.95
CA LYS A 12 -0.62 16.87 5.73
C LYS A 12 0.15 16.34 6.93
N LYS A 13 1.14 17.09 7.40
CA LYS A 13 2.01 16.74 8.55
C LYS A 13 1.23 16.42 9.85
N LYS A 14 0.05 17.03 10.05
CA LYS A 14 -0.79 16.81 11.24
C LYS A 14 -1.44 15.43 11.31
N PHE A 15 -1.53 14.71 10.20
CA PHE A 15 -2.14 13.39 10.20
C PHE A 15 -1.21 12.30 10.67
N LYS A 16 -1.77 11.32 11.37
CA LYS A 16 -1.09 10.07 11.71
C LYS A 16 -1.26 9.08 10.55
N GLU A 17 -0.18 8.41 10.15
CA GLU A 17 -0.18 7.45 9.03
C GLU A 17 -1.16 6.28 9.29
N ASN A 18 -1.78 5.77 8.22
CA ASN A 18 -2.65 4.60 8.24
C ASN A 18 -3.85 4.73 9.22
N THR A 19 -4.43 5.94 9.38
CA THR A 19 -5.60 6.17 10.21
C THR A 19 -6.84 6.53 9.40
N LEU A 20 -8.05 6.21 9.94
CA LEU A 20 -9.30 6.53 9.26
C LEU A 20 -9.49 8.03 9.05
N SER A 21 -9.04 8.87 9.98
CA SER A 21 -9.12 10.34 9.85
C SER A 21 -8.27 10.85 8.68
N ALA A 22 -7.04 10.32 8.54
CA ALA A 22 -6.16 10.65 7.42
C ALA A 22 -6.76 10.18 6.08
N PHE A 23 -7.30 8.97 6.02
CA PHE A 23 -7.95 8.43 4.83
C PHE A 23 -9.19 9.23 4.44
N ARG A 24 -10.09 9.56 5.39
CA ARG A 24 -11.28 10.40 5.12
C ARG A 24 -10.89 11.76 4.54
N TYR A 25 -9.84 12.38 5.09
CA TYR A 25 -9.36 13.64 4.53
C TYR A 25 -8.92 13.48 3.07
N CYS A 26 -8.15 12.44 2.74
CA CYS A 26 -7.72 12.17 1.36
C CYS A 26 -8.93 11.98 0.43
N PHE A 27 -9.93 11.21 0.85
CA PHE A 27 -11.13 10.96 0.07
C PHE A 27 -11.97 12.22 -0.15
N ASN A 28 -12.12 13.08 0.86
CA ASN A 28 -12.80 14.38 0.72
C ASN A 28 -12.09 15.28 -0.29
N GLN A 29 -10.76 15.14 -0.43
CA GLN A 29 -9.96 15.84 -1.44
C GLN A 29 -9.89 15.09 -2.80
N LYS A 30 -10.72 14.04 -3.00
CA LYS A 30 -10.76 13.19 -4.20
C LYS A 30 -9.45 12.46 -4.54
N PHE A 31 -8.58 12.24 -3.55
CA PHE A 31 -7.36 11.45 -3.73
C PHE A 31 -7.61 9.97 -3.50
N GLY A 32 -6.83 9.13 -4.20
CA GLY A 32 -6.61 7.76 -3.80
C GLY A 32 -5.64 7.68 -2.61
N ILE A 33 -5.54 6.53 -2.00
CA ILE A 33 -4.57 6.26 -0.94
C ILE A 33 -3.77 5.00 -1.23
N GLU A 34 -2.56 4.98 -0.72
CA GLU A 34 -1.80 3.77 -0.51
C GLU A 34 -1.79 3.45 0.99
N THR A 35 -1.83 2.16 1.33
CA THR A 35 -1.78 1.68 2.72
C THR A 35 -1.14 0.31 2.80
N ASP A 36 -0.48 0.07 3.94
CA ASP A 36 0.22 -1.17 4.25
C ASP A 36 -0.69 -2.14 5.01
N LEU A 37 -0.67 -3.41 4.64
CA LEU A 37 -1.51 -4.44 5.25
C LEU A 37 -0.68 -5.46 6.01
N HIS A 38 -1.08 -5.73 7.25
CA HIS A 38 -0.61 -6.84 8.07
C HIS A 38 -1.78 -7.71 8.53
N VAL A 39 -1.46 -8.93 8.97
CA VAL A 39 -2.41 -9.84 9.62
C VAL A 39 -2.03 -9.98 11.09
N THR A 40 -3.00 -9.86 11.97
CA THR A 40 -2.88 -10.06 13.41
C THR A 40 -2.94 -11.55 13.78
N LYS A 41 -2.63 -11.89 15.04
CA LYS A 41 -2.74 -13.27 15.57
C LYS A 41 -4.13 -13.86 15.39
N ASP A 42 -5.17 -13.06 15.54
CA ASP A 42 -6.58 -13.42 15.36
C ASP A 42 -7.11 -13.23 13.94
N ASN A 43 -6.18 -13.25 12.95
CA ASN A 43 -6.48 -13.16 11.52
C ASN A 43 -7.24 -11.90 11.06
N LYS A 44 -7.10 -10.78 11.77
CA LYS A 44 -7.62 -9.50 11.26
C LYS A 44 -6.62 -8.86 10.30
N ILE A 45 -7.09 -8.37 9.15
CA ILE A 45 -6.25 -7.59 8.23
C ILE A 45 -6.34 -6.12 8.65
N ILE A 46 -5.21 -5.53 9.03
CA ILE A 46 -5.11 -4.17 9.56
C ILE A 46 -4.26 -3.26 8.67
N CYS A 47 -4.50 -1.95 8.73
CA CYS A 47 -3.71 -0.93 8.06
C CYS A 47 -2.57 -0.46 8.97
N PHE A 48 -1.36 -0.97 8.77
CA PHE A 48 -0.18 -0.61 9.56
C PHE A 48 1.10 -0.91 8.79
N HIS A 49 2.16 -0.08 8.94
CA HIS A 49 3.37 -0.23 8.14
C HIS A 49 4.39 -1.22 8.70
N ASP A 50 4.71 -1.09 9.98
CA ASP A 50 5.85 -1.79 10.58
C ASP A 50 5.50 -3.24 10.93
N PHE A 51 6.50 -4.13 10.95
CA PHE A 51 6.32 -5.51 11.38
C PHE A 51 6.12 -5.64 12.91
N ASN A 52 6.50 -4.60 13.66
CA ASN A 52 6.37 -4.52 15.11
C ASN A 52 5.90 -3.13 15.57
N LEU A 53 5.59 -3.02 16.86
CA LEU A 53 5.05 -1.79 17.45
C LEU A 53 6.13 -0.81 17.96
N LYS A 54 7.45 -1.14 17.82
CA LYS A 54 8.54 -0.39 18.46
C LYS A 54 8.64 1.06 18.01
N ARG A 55 8.61 1.32 16.70
CA ARG A 55 8.78 2.68 16.16
C ARG A 55 7.66 3.63 16.63
N LYS A 56 6.41 3.14 16.60
CA LYS A 56 5.23 3.96 16.90
C LYS A 56 4.88 3.99 18.38
N PHE A 57 5.02 2.88 19.07
CA PHE A 57 4.46 2.70 20.41
C PHE A 57 5.51 2.23 21.44
N LYS A 58 6.79 2.25 21.10
CA LYS A 58 7.92 1.86 21.98
C LYS A 58 7.83 0.42 22.55
N VAL A 59 6.96 -0.41 21.99
CA VAL A 59 6.73 -1.80 22.40
C VAL A 59 7.34 -2.75 21.37
N ASN A 60 8.33 -3.54 21.79
CA ASN A 60 9.02 -4.49 20.89
C ASN A 60 8.23 -5.81 20.77
N LYS A 61 7.03 -5.75 20.20
CA LYS A 61 6.19 -6.92 19.90
C LYS A 61 5.81 -6.94 18.42
N LEU A 62 5.85 -8.13 17.81
CA LEU A 62 5.48 -8.32 16.41
C LEU A 62 3.96 -8.31 16.27
N ILE A 63 3.46 -7.68 15.18
CA ILE A 63 2.03 -7.63 14.83
C ILE A 63 1.41 -9.03 14.79
N LYS A 64 2.08 -9.98 14.16
CA LYS A 64 1.58 -11.37 14.01
C LYS A 64 1.38 -12.12 15.33
N ASN A 65 1.97 -11.65 16.43
CA ASN A 65 1.89 -12.28 17.74
C ASN A 65 0.82 -11.66 18.65
N LEU A 66 0.13 -10.62 18.19
CA LEU A 66 -0.87 -9.89 18.95
C LEU A 66 -2.22 -9.96 18.25
N SER A 67 -3.30 -10.05 19.02
CA SER A 67 -4.66 -9.86 18.53
C SER A 67 -4.94 -8.39 18.16
N PHE A 68 -5.96 -8.16 17.38
CA PHE A 68 -6.40 -6.80 17.01
C PHE A 68 -6.68 -5.93 18.25
N ASN A 69 -7.33 -6.51 19.26
CA ASN A 69 -7.67 -5.80 20.49
C ASN A 69 -6.44 -5.44 21.31
N GLU A 70 -5.45 -6.36 21.45
CA GLU A 70 -4.19 -6.09 22.14
C GLU A 70 -3.40 -4.96 21.46
N ILE A 71 -3.33 -4.97 20.13
CA ILE A 71 -2.68 -3.92 19.33
C ILE A 71 -3.34 -2.57 19.59
N ASN A 72 -4.67 -2.49 19.53
CA ASN A 72 -5.38 -1.24 19.72
C ASN A 72 -5.40 -0.76 21.18
N LYS A 73 -5.37 -1.67 22.15
CA LYS A 73 -5.15 -1.31 23.58
C LYS A 73 -3.81 -0.58 23.75
N ILE A 74 -2.73 -1.10 23.14
CA ILE A 74 -1.41 -0.44 23.16
C ILE A 74 -1.48 0.90 22.41
N ALA A 75 -2.03 0.93 21.19
CA ALA A 75 -2.09 2.11 20.34
C ALA A 75 -2.87 3.27 20.98
N LYS A 76 -3.94 2.96 21.75
CA LYS A 76 -4.77 3.92 22.46
C LYS A 76 -3.98 4.81 23.43
N ASN A 77 -2.96 4.26 24.11
CA ASN A 77 -2.09 5.01 25.03
C ASN A 77 -1.27 6.12 24.31
N TYR A 78 -1.18 6.04 22.98
CA TYR A 78 -0.51 7.03 22.12
C TYR A 78 -1.50 7.87 21.30
N GLY A 79 -2.80 7.83 21.67
CA GLY A 79 -3.85 8.51 20.93
C GLY A 79 -3.97 8.01 19.49
N TYR A 80 -3.80 6.69 19.26
CA TYR A 80 -3.81 6.05 17.96
C TYR A 80 -4.89 4.96 17.90
N TYR A 81 -5.51 4.81 16.75
CA TYR A 81 -6.35 3.68 16.41
C TYR A 81 -5.88 3.09 15.08
N ILE A 82 -5.56 1.83 15.08
CA ILE A 82 -5.13 1.08 13.88
C ILE A 82 -6.38 0.43 13.29
N PRO A 83 -6.83 0.85 12.08
CA PRO A 83 -8.06 0.34 11.51
C PRO A 83 -7.88 -1.03 10.86
N GLU A 84 -8.96 -1.82 10.82
CA GLU A 84 -9.06 -2.97 9.95
C GLU A 84 -9.26 -2.54 8.48
N LEU A 85 -8.84 -3.39 7.55
CA LEU A 85 -9.07 -3.17 6.11
C LEU A 85 -10.55 -2.98 5.77
N LYS A 86 -11.46 -3.73 6.44
CA LYS A 86 -12.90 -3.59 6.20
C LYS A 86 -13.43 -2.19 6.54
N GLU A 87 -12.86 -1.51 7.55
CA GLU A 87 -13.25 -0.14 7.91
C GLU A 87 -12.79 0.87 6.85
N LEU A 88 -11.54 0.69 6.34
CA LEU A 88 -11.05 1.48 5.21
C LEU A 88 -11.92 1.29 3.97
N ILE A 89 -12.25 0.05 3.61
CA ILE A 89 -13.11 -0.25 2.45
C ILE A 89 -14.47 0.45 2.62
N ASN A 90 -15.06 0.38 3.80
CA ASN A 90 -16.35 1.00 4.08
C ASN A 90 -16.31 2.53 3.88
N ILE A 91 -15.31 3.23 4.43
CA ILE A 91 -15.21 4.68 4.27
C ILE A 91 -14.81 5.13 2.85
N SER A 92 -14.21 4.25 2.04
CA SER A 92 -13.87 4.55 0.64
C SER A 92 -15.12 4.67 -0.25
N LYS A 93 -16.25 4.11 0.20
CA LYS A 93 -17.53 4.06 -0.52
C LYS A 93 -17.37 3.54 -1.96
N ASN A 94 -16.31 2.75 -2.22
CA ASN A 94 -15.97 2.24 -3.55
C ASN A 94 -15.85 3.34 -4.66
N ARG A 95 -15.43 4.56 -4.26
CA ARG A 95 -15.30 5.72 -5.16
C ARG A 95 -13.85 6.18 -5.33
N HIS A 96 -12.94 5.73 -4.45
CA HIS A 96 -11.55 6.17 -4.40
C HIS A 96 -10.60 5.00 -4.69
N TYR A 97 -9.48 5.30 -5.32
CA TYR A 97 -8.48 4.28 -5.61
C TYR A 97 -7.75 3.85 -4.33
N LEU A 98 -7.69 2.53 -4.10
CA LEU A 98 -6.96 1.93 -2.99
C LEU A 98 -5.78 1.12 -3.51
N MET A 99 -4.55 1.52 -3.18
CA MET A 99 -3.35 0.70 -3.38
C MET A 99 -3.03 -0.01 -2.07
N LEU A 100 -3.21 -1.32 -2.04
CA LEU A 100 -3.13 -2.16 -0.85
C LEU A 100 -1.82 -2.95 -0.86
N GLU A 101 -0.82 -2.52 -0.08
CA GLU A 101 0.48 -3.21 -0.01
C GLU A 101 0.43 -4.34 1.03
N VAL A 102 0.59 -5.57 0.60
CA VAL A 102 0.74 -6.73 1.49
C VAL A 102 2.19 -6.83 1.97
N LYS A 103 2.44 -6.55 3.25
CA LYS A 103 3.80 -6.45 3.83
C LYS A 103 4.43 -7.81 4.11
N ALA A 104 3.82 -8.59 4.99
CA ALA A 104 4.32 -9.92 5.38
C ALA A 104 3.93 -10.99 4.36
N SER A 105 4.47 -12.20 4.50
CA SER A 105 3.94 -13.37 3.81
C SER A 105 2.56 -13.72 4.39
N PHE A 106 1.51 -13.59 3.58
CA PHE A 106 0.17 -14.02 3.94
C PHE A 106 -0.01 -15.49 3.66
N SER A 107 -0.66 -16.21 4.59
CA SER A 107 -1.11 -17.58 4.36
C SER A 107 -2.19 -17.65 3.26
N LYS A 108 -2.45 -18.82 2.71
CA LYS A 108 -3.55 -19.03 1.75
C LYS A 108 -4.89 -18.54 2.30
N VAL A 109 -5.16 -18.80 3.57
CA VAL A 109 -6.41 -18.36 4.26
C VAL A 109 -6.48 -16.82 4.28
N ASN A 110 -5.40 -16.15 4.67
CA ASN A 110 -5.36 -14.68 4.73
C ASN A 110 -5.47 -14.05 3.33
N LEU A 111 -4.89 -14.68 2.31
CA LEU A 111 -5.04 -14.21 0.92
C LEU A 111 -6.49 -14.39 0.41
N LEU A 112 -7.15 -15.49 0.73
CA LEU A 112 -8.58 -15.67 0.41
C LEU A 112 -9.46 -14.65 1.13
N GLN A 113 -9.16 -14.35 2.41
CA GLN A 113 -9.84 -13.31 3.17
C GLN A 113 -9.66 -11.93 2.53
N LEU A 114 -8.43 -11.56 2.13
CA LEU A 114 -8.13 -10.31 1.42
C LEU A 114 -8.93 -10.22 0.11
N ILE A 115 -8.91 -11.27 -0.70
CA ILE A 115 -9.66 -11.35 -1.96
C ILE A 115 -11.16 -11.18 -1.71
N ASN A 116 -11.70 -11.83 -0.68
CA ASN A 116 -13.11 -11.74 -0.36
C ASN A 116 -13.51 -10.33 0.13
N GLN A 117 -12.70 -9.69 0.98
CA GLN A 117 -12.95 -8.32 1.42
C GLN A 117 -12.90 -7.32 0.26
N THR A 118 -12.03 -7.53 -0.72
CA THR A 118 -11.84 -6.60 -1.86
C THR A 118 -12.72 -6.90 -3.07
N LYS A 119 -13.50 -8.01 -3.07
CA LYS A 119 -14.24 -8.49 -4.27
C LYS A 119 -15.23 -7.49 -4.87
N LYS A 120 -15.78 -6.57 -4.06
CA LYS A 120 -16.73 -5.55 -4.50
C LYS A 120 -16.06 -4.21 -4.87
N LEU A 121 -14.75 -4.07 -4.66
CA LEU A 121 -14.03 -2.86 -5.01
C LEU A 121 -13.85 -2.76 -6.54
N LYS A 122 -14.10 -1.57 -7.09
CA LYS A 122 -13.92 -1.26 -8.51
C LYS A 122 -12.52 -0.68 -8.79
N TYR A 123 -12.03 0.14 -7.87
CA TYR A 123 -10.81 0.94 -8.06
C TYR A 123 -9.74 0.57 -7.04
N PHE A 124 -9.02 -0.51 -7.28
CA PHE A 124 -7.94 -0.93 -6.38
C PHE A 124 -6.85 -1.71 -7.09
N SER A 125 -5.72 -1.82 -6.43
CA SER A 125 -4.65 -2.76 -6.73
C SER A 125 -4.14 -3.40 -5.44
N ILE A 126 -3.61 -4.62 -5.56
CA ILE A 126 -2.86 -5.27 -4.49
C ILE A 126 -1.41 -5.31 -4.91
N THR A 127 -0.54 -4.79 -4.05
CA THR A 127 0.91 -4.70 -4.30
C THR A 127 1.69 -5.41 -3.21
N SER A 128 2.92 -5.80 -3.48
CA SER A 128 3.82 -6.39 -2.48
C SER A 128 5.27 -6.35 -2.95
N PHE A 129 6.20 -6.23 -2.01
CA PHE A 129 7.62 -6.55 -2.23
C PHE A 129 7.86 -8.06 -2.29
N ASN A 130 6.99 -8.85 -1.65
CA ASN A 130 7.05 -10.31 -1.69
C ASN A 130 6.32 -10.84 -2.93
N GLU A 131 7.10 -11.26 -3.91
CA GLU A 131 6.57 -11.81 -5.17
C GLU A 131 5.67 -13.04 -4.97
N ASN A 132 5.91 -13.83 -3.91
CA ASN A 132 5.10 -15.00 -3.63
C ASN A 132 3.66 -14.62 -3.24
N ASN A 133 3.44 -13.52 -2.51
CA ASN A 133 2.09 -13.01 -2.27
C ASN A 133 1.36 -12.76 -3.60
N ILE A 134 2.02 -12.07 -4.53
CA ILE A 134 1.44 -11.71 -5.83
C ILE A 134 1.16 -12.96 -6.67
N LYS A 135 2.09 -13.91 -6.74
CA LYS A 135 1.89 -15.18 -7.45
C LYS A 135 0.73 -15.99 -6.88
N ASN A 136 0.63 -16.07 -5.55
CA ASN A 136 -0.41 -16.82 -4.88
C ASN A 136 -1.79 -16.16 -5.07
N ILE A 137 -1.89 -14.84 -4.98
CA ILE A 137 -3.13 -14.11 -5.29
C ILE A 137 -3.55 -14.37 -6.75
N TYR A 138 -2.62 -14.30 -7.70
CA TYR A 138 -2.91 -14.56 -9.11
C TYR A 138 -3.46 -15.97 -9.36
N LYS A 139 -2.88 -16.99 -8.67
CA LYS A 139 -3.41 -18.37 -8.73
C LYS A 139 -4.82 -18.48 -8.21
N LEU A 140 -5.16 -17.74 -7.14
CA LEU A 140 -6.48 -17.75 -6.52
C LEU A 140 -7.52 -16.91 -7.30
N LYS A 141 -7.09 -15.75 -7.86
CA LYS A 141 -7.98 -14.82 -8.58
C LYS A 141 -7.21 -14.04 -9.66
N LYS A 142 -7.32 -14.48 -10.92
CA LYS A 142 -6.57 -13.92 -12.07
C LYS A 142 -6.93 -12.46 -12.43
N LYS A 143 -8.14 -11.98 -12.09
CA LYS A 143 -8.67 -10.68 -12.54
C LYS A 143 -8.28 -9.49 -11.63
N ILE A 144 -7.52 -9.70 -10.53
CA ILE A 144 -7.09 -8.62 -9.65
C ILE A 144 -5.95 -7.83 -10.31
N ASN A 145 -5.97 -6.52 -10.14
CA ASN A 145 -4.87 -5.64 -10.56
C ASN A 145 -3.69 -5.77 -9.59
N LEU A 146 -2.68 -6.56 -9.97
CA LEU A 146 -1.56 -6.95 -9.12
C LEU A 146 -0.30 -6.16 -9.47
N GLY A 147 0.41 -5.69 -8.44
CA GLY A 147 1.64 -4.92 -8.58
C GLY A 147 2.81 -5.51 -7.81
N LEU A 148 4.02 -5.35 -8.36
CA LEU A 148 5.25 -5.71 -7.66
C LEU A 148 5.99 -4.44 -7.24
N CYS A 149 6.40 -4.40 -5.96
CA CYS A 149 7.15 -3.29 -5.39
C CYS A 149 8.65 -3.52 -5.49
N PHE A 150 9.41 -2.44 -5.73
CA PHE A 150 10.86 -2.45 -5.86
C PHE A 150 11.49 -1.40 -4.95
N ALA A 151 12.39 -1.86 -4.07
CA ALA A 151 13.18 -1.00 -3.22
C ALA A 151 14.32 -0.35 -4.01
N SER A 152 14.93 0.67 -3.40
CA SER A 152 16.10 1.37 -3.95
C SER A 152 17.27 0.46 -4.33
N THR A 153 17.43 -0.67 -3.68
CA THR A 153 18.47 -1.67 -3.95
C THR A 153 18.20 -2.55 -5.17
N SER A 154 17.01 -2.46 -5.79
CA SER A 154 16.67 -3.29 -6.96
C SER A 154 17.45 -2.86 -8.20
N SER A 155 17.94 -3.81 -8.99
CA SER A 155 18.57 -3.50 -10.28
C SER A 155 17.53 -3.22 -11.37
N ILE A 156 17.89 -2.40 -12.34
CA ILE A 156 17.01 -2.04 -13.47
C ILE A 156 16.68 -3.29 -14.31
N GLU A 157 17.65 -4.17 -14.53
CA GLU A 157 17.50 -5.42 -15.27
C GLU A 157 16.47 -6.33 -14.61
N LYS A 158 16.51 -6.45 -13.26
CA LYS A 158 15.50 -7.18 -12.47
C LYS A 158 14.12 -6.57 -12.66
N ILE A 159 13.99 -5.24 -12.59
CA ILE A 159 12.73 -4.54 -12.78
C ILE A 159 12.15 -4.81 -14.17
N ILE A 160 12.97 -4.63 -15.22
CA ILE A 160 12.56 -4.87 -16.62
C ILE A 160 12.14 -6.34 -16.82
N ARG A 161 12.93 -7.30 -16.33
CA ARG A 161 12.59 -8.72 -16.41
C ARG A 161 11.27 -9.04 -15.72
N LYS A 162 11.05 -8.52 -14.50
CA LYS A 162 9.81 -8.74 -13.74
C LYS A 162 8.60 -8.04 -14.35
N SER A 163 8.80 -6.91 -15.03
CA SER A 163 7.73 -6.21 -15.72
C SER A 163 7.09 -7.04 -16.84
N LYS A 164 7.82 -8.00 -17.43
CA LYS A 164 7.32 -8.88 -18.50
C LYS A 164 6.36 -9.97 -17.99
N LEU A 165 6.30 -10.23 -16.68
CA LEU A 165 5.46 -11.29 -16.11
C LEU A 165 3.97 -10.97 -16.32
N LYS A 166 3.21 -11.93 -16.87
CA LYS A 166 1.79 -11.75 -17.24
C LYS A 166 0.89 -11.35 -16.07
N HIS A 167 1.19 -11.85 -14.87
CA HIS A 167 0.40 -11.57 -13.66
C HIS A 167 0.71 -10.21 -13.01
N ILE A 168 1.79 -9.53 -13.40
CA ILE A 168 2.10 -8.18 -12.96
C ILE A 168 1.40 -7.18 -13.89
N LYS A 169 0.57 -6.31 -13.34
CA LYS A 169 -0.16 -5.28 -14.09
C LYS A 169 0.40 -3.88 -13.87
N ILE A 170 0.94 -3.61 -12.68
CA ILE A 170 1.57 -2.35 -12.31
C ILE A 170 2.91 -2.61 -11.61
N LEU A 171 3.77 -1.59 -11.60
CA LEU A 171 5.02 -1.60 -10.84
C LEU A 171 5.00 -0.42 -9.88
N VAL A 172 5.52 -0.64 -8.67
CA VAL A 172 5.65 0.39 -7.64
C VAL A 172 7.11 0.46 -7.24
N MET A 173 7.75 1.61 -7.37
CA MET A 173 9.18 1.70 -7.13
C MET A 173 9.60 3.00 -6.46
N GLU A 174 10.73 2.96 -5.81
CA GLU A 174 11.28 4.10 -5.08
C GLU A 174 11.63 5.26 -6.04
N LYS A 175 11.43 6.49 -5.60
CA LYS A 175 11.59 7.74 -6.38
C LYS A 175 12.95 7.89 -7.06
N LYS A 176 14.02 7.23 -6.59
CA LYS A 176 15.33 7.26 -7.26
C LYS A 176 15.29 6.77 -8.71
N PHE A 177 14.28 6.00 -9.06
CA PHE A 177 14.09 5.48 -10.42
C PHE A 177 13.42 6.46 -11.38
N LEU A 178 12.89 7.61 -10.90
CA LEU A 178 12.19 8.62 -11.71
C LEU A 178 13.00 9.09 -12.93
N SER A 179 14.31 9.28 -12.77
CA SER A 179 15.21 9.76 -13.84
C SER A 179 15.82 8.66 -14.70
N LYS A 180 15.50 7.38 -14.45
CA LYS A 180 16.16 6.25 -15.14
C LYS A 180 15.52 5.96 -16.50
N LYS A 181 16.06 6.56 -17.57
CA LYS A 181 15.59 6.42 -18.97
C LYS A 181 15.44 4.96 -19.43
N LYS A 182 16.31 4.03 -18.95
CA LYS A 182 16.22 2.59 -19.25
C LYS A 182 14.85 1.97 -18.89
N LEU A 183 14.09 2.57 -17.98
CA LEU A 183 12.74 2.08 -17.61
C LEU A 183 11.66 2.46 -18.62
N ASN A 184 11.93 3.32 -19.59
CA ASN A 184 10.95 3.73 -20.61
C ASN A 184 10.54 2.57 -21.55
N VAL A 185 11.29 1.46 -21.56
CA VAL A 185 10.91 0.23 -22.29
C VAL A 185 9.72 -0.49 -21.66
N ILE A 186 9.37 -0.14 -20.40
CA ILE A 186 8.26 -0.76 -19.67
C ILE A 186 6.95 -0.08 -20.08
N ARG A 187 6.04 -0.85 -20.71
CA ARG A 187 4.73 -0.35 -21.15
C ARG A 187 3.64 -0.38 -20.07
N LYS A 188 3.93 -1.02 -18.90
CA LYS A 188 2.99 -1.10 -17.78
C LYS A 188 3.04 0.17 -16.94
N PRO A 189 1.92 0.57 -16.29
CA PRO A 189 1.93 1.71 -15.36
C PRO A 189 2.98 1.53 -14.26
N ILE A 190 3.76 2.57 -14.04
CA ILE A 190 4.77 2.64 -12.98
C ILE A 190 4.33 3.73 -12.00
N TYR A 191 4.31 3.40 -10.72
CA TYR A 191 4.07 4.32 -9.61
C TYR A 191 5.37 4.52 -8.82
N PHE A 192 5.67 5.77 -8.48
CA PHE A 192 6.91 6.10 -7.77
C PHE A 192 6.62 6.63 -6.36
N TYR A 193 7.21 6.02 -5.34
CA TYR A 193 7.10 6.42 -3.94
C TYR A 193 8.47 6.85 -3.38
N THR A 194 8.60 7.70 -2.40
CA THR A 194 7.60 8.63 -1.92
C THR A 194 8.02 10.02 -2.34
N ALA A 195 7.16 10.72 -3.07
CA ALA A 195 7.38 12.13 -3.39
C ALA A 195 6.96 12.98 -2.18
N LYS A 196 7.93 13.68 -1.54
CA LYS A 196 7.71 14.38 -0.27
C LYS A 196 7.62 15.90 -0.39
N ASN A 197 7.91 16.46 -1.56
CA ASN A 197 7.91 17.90 -1.77
C ASN A 197 7.27 18.29 -3.11
N LYS A 198 6.88 19.56 -3.21
CA LYS A 198 6.25 20.13 -4.41
C LYS A 198 7.17 20.12 -5.63
N GLU A 199 8.47 20.24 -5.44
CA GLU A 199 9.46 20.25 -6.53
C GLU A 199 9.45 18.95 -7.31
N ILE A 200 9.53 17.78 -6.61
CA ILE A 200 9.43 16.47 -7.25
C ILE A 200 8.09 16.32 -7.97
N ARG A 201 7.00 16.77 -7.35
CA ARG A 201 5.67 16.70 -7.93
C ARG A 201 5.56 17.52 -9.23
N ASN A 202 6.09 18.74 -9.22
CA ASN A 202 6.07 19.63 -10.40
C ASN A 202 6.99 19.13 -11.51
N LYS A 203 8.19 18.66 -11.15
CA LYS A 203 9.18 18.13 -12.11
C LYS A 203 8.68 16.87 -12.83
N TYR A 204 7.91 16.01 -12.15
CA TYR A 204 7.46 14.71 -12.66
C TYR A 204 5.93 14.61 -12.70
N LYS A 205 5.25 15.70 -13.07
CA LYS A 205 3.77 15.78 -13.16
C LYS A 205 3.15 14.80 -14.16
N ASP A 206 3.93 14.31 -15.10
CA ASP A 206 3.57 13.29 -16.11
C ASP A 206 3.68 11.85 -15.56
N LYS A 207 4.26 11.66 -14.39
CA LYS A 207 4.43 10.34 -13.75
C LYS A 207 3.36 10.06 -12.71
N ASN A 208 3.05 8.77 -12.49
CA ASN A 208 2.21 8.39 -11.36
C ASN A 208 3.02 8.45 -10.07
N LEU A 209 2.70 9.39 -9.20
CA LEU A 209 3.40 9.60 -7.94
C LEU A 209 2.54 9.15 -6.77
N ILE A 210 3.18 8.47 -5.81
CA ILE A 210 2.66 8.25 -4.46
C ILE A 210 3.36 9.26 -3.56
N PHE A 211 2.61 10.17 -2.95
CA PHE A 211 3.21 11.33 -2.29
C PHE A 211 2.66 11.59 -0.89
N GLU A 212 3.43 12.37 -0.12
CA GLU A 212 3.09 12.91 1.20
C GLU A 212 3.08 14.42 1.13
N ASN A 213 2.35 15.08 2.05
CA ASN A 213 2.33 16.53 2.24
C ASN A 213 1.99 17.31 0.95
N LEU A 214 0.71 17.50 0.77
CA LEU A 214 0.11 18.28 -0.32
C LEU A 214 0.43 19.77 -0.25
#